data_54fb5f498efcbb226c8a5bcbb6db0f66
#
_entry.id   54fb5f498efcbb226c8a5bcbb6db0f66
#
_cell.length_a   1.000
_cell.length_b   1.000
_cell.length_c   1.000
_cell.angle_alpha   90.00
_cell.angle_beta   90.00
_cell.angle_gamma   90.00
#
_symmetry.space_group_name_H-M   'P 1'
#
loop_
_entity.id
_entity.type
_entity.pdbx_description
1 polymer ?
#
loop_
_entity_poly.entity_id
_entity_poly.type
_entity_poly.pdbx_seq_one_letter_code
_entity_poly.pdbx_strand_id
1 'polypeptide(L)'
;PQRREVSADDVRLLVPMSRAGIVFDLGNALAERNLNRALALLDQLLFQGETAIGILIVAIIPTVRNLLLAKDLMTRHRLQRPAQPFFFGKTLERIPAEATAHLPRKKDGTVNTYSLGIAAIHAHRYELSELRAGLEACLAANIQLVTTQLDHEVVLSQLIVRIVAKREG
;
A
#
# COMPACT_ATOMS: atom_id res chain seq x y z
N PRO A 1 39.26 -21.20 13.80
CA PRO A 1 38.45 -20.28 12.99
C PRO A 1 37.01 -20.35 13.48
N GLN A 2 36.54 -19.27 14.14
CA GLN A 2 35.16 -19.15 14.59
C GLN A 2 34.28 -19.05 13.36
N ARG A 3 33.46 -20.04 13.09
CA ARG A 3 32.37 -19.96 12.12
C ARG A 3 31.34 -19.01 12.71
N ARG A 4 31.28 -17.81 12.17
CA ARG A 4 30.21 -16.86 12.45
C ARG A 4 28.94 -17.46 11.85
N GLU A 5 27.94 -17.77 12.68
CA GLU A 5 26.62 -18.19 12.19
C GLU A 5 26.02 -17.05 11.38
N VAL A 6 25.63 -17.37 10.13
CA VAL A 6 24.98 -16.42 9.24
C VAL A 6 23.58 -16.19 9.77
N SER A 7 23.28 -14.99 10.23
CA SER A 7 21.94 -14.64 10.70
C SER A 7 20.98 -14.41 9.53
N ALA A 8 19.66 -14.50 9.77
CA ALA A 8 18.65 -14.18 8.78
C ALA A 8 18.79 -12.73 8.26
N ASP A 9 19.33 -11.83 9.07
CA ASP A 9 19.59 -10.44 8.70
C ASP A 9 20.82 -10.32 7.81
N ASP A 10 21.85 -11.14 8.00
CA ASP A 10 23.01 -11.22 7.08
C ASP A 10 22.59 -11.72 5.69
N VAL A 11 21.65 -12.67 5.63
CA VAL A 11 21.09 -13.16 4.36
C VAL A 11 20.26 -12.07 3.67
N ARG A 12 19.47 -11.30 4.40
CA ARG A 12 18.70 -10.17 3.85
C ARG A 12 19.59 -9.05 3.29
N LEU A 13 20.78 -8.84 3.86
CA LEU A 13 21.77 -7.89 3.38
C LEU A 13 22.48 -8.36 2.12
N LEU A 14 22.58 -9.67 1.88
CA LEU A 14 23.31 -10.26 0.77
C LEU A 14 22.46 -10.63 -0.44
N VAL A 15 21.13 -10.78 -0.25
CA VAL A 15 20.19 -11.07 -1.35
C VAL A 15 19.56 -9.75 -1.79
N PRO A 16 19.82 -9.30 -3.04
CA PRO A 16 19.12 -8.14 -3.58
C PRO A 16 17.62 -8.39 -3.51
N MET A 17 16.88 -7.52 -2.84
CA MET A 17 15.41 -7.61 -2.84
C MET A 17 14.91 -7.56 -4.28
N SER A 18 14.05 -8.50 -4.65
CA SER A 18 13.39 -8.47 -5.96
C SER A 18 12.56 -7.18 -6.07
N ARG A 19 12.41 -6.65 -7.29
CA ARG A 19 11.54 -5.49 -7.55
C ARG A 19 10.15 -5.66 -6.96
N ALA A 20 9.56 -6.84 -7.10
CA ALA A 20 8.26 -7.17 -6.51
C ALA A 20 8.28 -7.07 -4.97
N GLY A 21 9.37 -7.46 -4.32
CA GLY A 21 9.54 -7.31 -2.88
C GLY A 21 9.60 -5.85 -2.45
N ILE A 22 10.32 -5.00 -3.18
CA ILE A 22 10.42 -3.56 -2.89
C ILE A 22 9.07 -2.87 -3.11
N VAL A 23 8.33 -3.21 -4.18
CA VAL A 23 6.98 -2.72 -4.44
C VAL A 23 6.03 -3.08 -3.30
N PHE A 24 6.08 -4.31 -2.82
CA PHE A 24 5.30 -4.77 -1.70
C PHE A 24 5.64 -4.01 -0.40
N ASP A 25 6.93 -3.82 -0.15
CA ASP A 25 7.42 -3.08 1.02
C ASP A 25 7.06 -1.60 0.98
N LEU A 26 7.01 -0.98 -0.20
CA LEU A 26 6.52 0.39 -0.37
C LEU A 26 5.04 0.47 0.04
N GLY A 27 4.22 -0.48 -0.40
CA GLY A 27 2.82 -0.59 0.02
C GLY A 27 2.67 -0.71 1.55
N ASN A 28 3.49 -1.55 2.18
CA ASN A 28 3.50 -1.70 3.64
C ASN A 28 3.92 -0.39 4.34
N ALA A 29 4.98 0.26 3.87
CA ALA A 29 5.45 1.51 4.46
C ALA A 29 4.37 2.62 4.40
N LEU A 30 3.64 2.70 3.27
CA LEU A 30 2.48 3.61 3.14
C LEU A 30 1.38 3.25 4.15
N ALA A 31 1.00 1.97 4.24
CA ALA A 31 -0.03 1.51 5.16
C ALA A 31 0.32 1.76 6.63
N GLU A 32 1.60 1.65 6.98
CA GLU A 32 2.16 1.91 8.31
C GLU A 32 2.32 3.40 8.64
N ARG A 33 2.12 4.31 7.68
CA ARG A 33 2.45 5.74 7.76
C ARG A 33 3.94 6.00 8.03
N ASN A 34 4.81 5.15 7.52
CA ASN A 34 6.24 5.28 7.66
C ASN A 34 6.84 6.08 6.48
N LEU A 35 6.85 7.40 6.62
CA LEU A 35 7.29 8.32 5.56
C LEU A 35 8.74 8.05 5.12
N ASN A 36 9.66 7.96 6.07
CA ASN A 36 11.09 7.80 5.75
C ASN A 36 11.34 6.50 4.98
N ARG A 37 10.71 5.40 5.42
CA ARG A 37 10.81 4.11 4.72
C ARG A 37 10.18 4.17 3.34
N ALA A 38 9.02 4.81 3.21
CA ALA A 38 8.33 4.93 1.92
C ALA A 38 9.17 5.72 0.90
N LEU A 39 9.77 6.84 1.30
CA LEU A 39 10.65 7.63 0.43
C LEU A 39 11.91 6.85 0.04
N ALA A 40 12.58 6.18 0.98
CA ALA A 40 13.75 5.37 0.68
C ALA A 40 13.44 4.21 -0.31
N LEU A 41 12.26 3.57 -0.21
CA LEU A 41 11.84 2.52 -1.13
C LEU A 41 11.44 3.09 -2.50
N LEU A 42 10.87 4.30 -2.55
CA LEU A 42 10.63 5.01 -3.81
C LEU A 42 11.95 5.26 -4.55
N ASP A 43 12.94 5.85 -3.87
CA ASP A 43 14.26 6.13 -4.45
C ASP A 43 14.91 4.84 -4.97
N GLN A 44 14.82 3.75 -4.21
CA GLN A 44 15.35 2.46 -4.62
C GLN A 44 14.66 1.92 -5.89
N LEU A 45 13.34 2.03 -6.02
CA LEU A 45 12.60 1.60 -7.20
C LEU A 45 12.98 2.44 -8.44
N LEU A 46 13.06 3.76 -8.29
CA LEU A 46 13.48 4.65 -9.37
C LEU A 46 14.93 4.38 -9.80
N PHE A 47 15.84 4.15 -8.85
CA PHE A 47 17.22 3.78 -9.12
C PHE A 47 17.33 2.44 -9.87
N GLN A 48 16.43 1.48 -9.61
CA GLN A 48 16.35 0.21 -10.34
C GLN A 48 15.71 0.33 -11.73
N GLY A 49 15.33 1.54 -12.14
CA GLY A 49 14.77 1.84 -13.47
C GLY A 49 13.26 1.61 -13.57
N GLU A 50 12.53 1.49 -12.44
CA GLU A 50 11.07 1.50 -12.46
C GLU A 50 10.56 2.88 -12.87
N THR A 51 9.50 2.90 -13.68
CA THR A 51 8.88 4.16 -14.08
C THR A 51 7.99 4.70 -12.96
N ALA A 52 7.93 6.03 -12.82
CA ALA A 52 7.06 6.66 -11.83
C ALA A 52 5.59 6.26 -12.00
N ILE A 53 5.11 6.20 -13.24
CA ILE A 53 3.75 5.73 -13.55
C ILE A 53 3.56 4.27 -13.13
N GLY A 54 4.56 3.41 -13.38
CA GLY A 54 4.55 2.01 -12.95
C GLY A 54 4.42 1.89 -11.42
N ILE A 55 5.24 2.64 -10.67
CA ILE A 55 5.19 2.67 -9.20
C ILE A 55 3.83 3.17 -8.70
N LEU A 56 3.30 4.24 -9.30
CA LEU A 56 2.00 4.80 -8.95
C LEU A 56 0.88 3.77 -9.12
N ILE A 57 0.84 3.07 -10.26
CA ILE A 57 -0.24 2.13 -10.60
C ILE A 57 -0.12 0.81 -9.83
N VAL A 58 1.10 0.31 -9.61
CA VAL A 58 1.32 -1.03 -9.05
C VAL A 58 1.43 -1.01 -7.52
N ALA A 59 1.97 0.06 -6.93
CA ALA A 59 2.19 0.15 -5.49
C ALA A 59 1.24 1.15 -4.79
N ILE A 60 1.24 2.41 -5.21
CA ILE A 60 0.63 3.49 -4.42
C ILE A 60 -0.90 3.43 -4.50
N ILE A 61 -1.47 3.46 -5.71
CA ILE A 61 -2.93 3.44 -5.90
C ILE A 61 -3.58 2.21 -5.27
N PRO A 62 -3.08 0.96 -5.51
CA PRO A 62 -3.69 -0.23 -4.90
C PRO A 62 -3.64 -0.19 -3.38
N THR A 63 -2.56 0.32 -2.77
CA THR A 63 -2.45 0.43 -1.32
C THR A 63 -3.48 1.39 -0.74
N VAL A 64 -3.58 2.61 -1.27
CA VAL A 64 -4.55 3.62 -0.79
C VAL A 64 -5.98 3.14 -1.00
N ARG A 65 -6.28 2.54 -2.17
CA ARG A 65 -7.60 1.95 -2.47
C ARG A 65 -7.96 0.84 -1.49
N ASN A 66 -7.04 -0.10 -1.23
CA ASN A 66 -7.30 -1.21 -0.33
C ASN A 66 -7.48 -0.74 1.13
N LEU A 67 -6.72 0.27 1.57
CA LEU A 67 -6.92 0.92 2.87
C LEU A 67 -8.31 1.54 2.97
N LEU A 68 -8.75 2.27 1.93
CA LEU A 68 -10.07 2.88 1.89
C LEU A 68 -11.19 1.83 1.95
N LEU A 69 -11.08 0.78 1.13
CA LEU A 69 -12.07 -0.31 1.08
C LEU A 69 -12.12 -1.06 2.43
N ALA A 70 -10.98 -1.41 3.00
CA ALA A 70 -10.93 -2.08 4.30
C ALA A 70 -11.51 -1.21 5.41
N LYS A 71 -11.14 0.08 5.47
CA LYS A 71 -11.65 1.03 6.46
C LYS A 71 -13.16 1.21 6.33
N ASP A 72 -13.68 1.36 5.12
CA ASP A 72 -15.12 1.52 4.85
C ASP A 72 -15.90 0.27 5.29
N LEU A 73 -15.47 -0.93 4.90
CA LEU A 73 -16.07 -2.20 5.31
C LEU A 73 -16.07 -2.37 6.83
N MET A 74 -14.92 -2.13 7.46
CA MET A 74 -14.78 -2.26 8.91
C MET A 74 -15.70 -1.29 9.65
N THR A 75 -15.85 -0.07 9.16
CA THR A 75 -16.72 0.93 9.76
C THR A 75 -18.20 0.59 9.58
N ARG A 76 -18.62 0.26 8.35
CA ARG A 76 -20.04 -0.03 8.03
C ARG A 76 -20.53 -1.29 8.71
N HIS A 77 -19.71 -2.33 8.75
CA HIS A 77 -20.10 -3.63 9.29
C HIS A 77 -19.57 -3.89 10.71
N ARG A 78 -18.98 -2.89 11.36
CA ARG A 78 -18.41 -2.96 12.71
C ARG A 78 -17.42 -4.14 12.86
N LEU A 79 -16.60 -4.37 11.83
CA LEU A 79 -15.64 -5.46 11.81
C LEU A 79 -14.45 -5.13 12.70
N GLN A 80 -13.97 -6.13 13.41
CA GLN A 80 -12.76 -5.99 14.23
C GLN A 80 -11.51 -6.05 13.36
N ARG A 81 -10.46 -5.39 13.84
CA ARG A 81 -9.13 -5.46 13.25
C ARG A 81 -8.63 -6.91 13.25
N PRO A 82 -8.26 -7.48 12.11
CA PRO A 82 -7.73 -8.83 12.07
C PRO A 82 -6.32 -8.90 12.70
N ALA A 83 -6.01 -9.98 13.40
CA ALA A 83 -4.67 -10.23 13.94
C ALA A 83 -3.67 -10.55 12.82
N GLN A 84 -4.13 -11.21 11.75
CA GLN A 84 -3.34 -11.57 10.58
C GLN A 84 -4.15 -11.38 9.30
N PRO A 85 -3.49 -11.09 8.14
CA PRO A 85 -4.18 -10.74 6.91
C PRO A 85 -5.20 -11.78 6.44
N PHE A 86 -4.89 -13.07 6.56
CA PHE A 86 -5.75 -14.14 6.04
C PHE A 86 -7.05 -14.34 6.86
N PHE A 87 -7.11 -13.86 8.10
CA PHE A 87 -8.35 -13.92 8.88
C PHE A 87 -9.43 -12.96 8.36
N PHE A 88 -9.03 -11.92 7.63
CA PHE A 88 -10.00 -10.96 7.10
C PHE A 88 -10.93 -11.60 6.06
N GLY A 89 -10.45 -12.58 5.30
CA GLY A 89 -11.28 -13.35 4.37
C GLY A 89 -12.46 -14.03 5.05
N LYS A 90 -12.22 -14.71 6.17
CA LYS A 90 -13.28 -15.35 6.98
C LYS A 90 -14.27 -14.33 7.57
N THR A 91 -13.79 -13.13 7.87
CA THR A 91 -14.65 -12.05 8.36
C THR A 91 -15.56 -11.54 7.25
N LEU A 92 -15.06 -11.43 6.01
CA LEU A 92 -15.85 -11.01 4.84
C LEU A 92 -16.95 -12.01 4.46
N GLU A 93 -16.77 -13.30 4.71
CA GLU A 93 -17.79 -14.32 4.46
C GLU A 93 -19.06 -14.13 5.32
N ARG A 94 -18.97 -13.35 6.40
CA ARG A 94 -20.09 -13.08 7.32
C ARG A 94 -20.90 -11.86 6.94
N ILE A 95 -20.50 -11.10 5.94
CA ILE A 95 -21.22 -9.91 5.48
C ILE A 95 -21.97 -10.22 4.19
N PRO A 96 -23.04 -9.49 3.86
CA PRO A 96 -23.82 -9.72 2.64
C PRO A 96 -22.95 -9.67 1.38
N ALA A 97 -23.21 -10.54 0.41
CA ALA A 97 -22.45 -10.63 -0.84
C ALA A 97 -22.46 -9.32 -1.62
N GLU A 98 -23.55 -8.57 -1.56
CA GLU A 98 -23.70 -7.25 -2.19
C GLU A 98 -22.68 -6.24 -1.64
N ALA A 99 -22.37 -6.33 -0.36
CA ALA A 99 -21.37 -5.45 0.28
C ALA A 99 -19.94 -5.72 -0.19
N THR A 100 -19.70 -6.90 -0.76
CA THR A 100 -18.38 -7.29 -1.31
C THR A 100 -18.31 -7.25 -2.83
N ALA A 101 -19.40 -6.94 -3.52
CA ALA A 101 -19.50 -6.97 -4.99
C ALA A 101 -18.49 -6.04 -5.68
N HIS A 102 -18.20 -4.89 -5.06
CA HIS A 102 -17.29 -3.86 -5.58
C HIS A 102 -15.81 -4.10 -5.25
N LEU A 103 -15.49 -5.15 -4.49
CA LEU A 103 -14.12 -5.42 -4.06
C LEU A 103 -13.23 -5.91 -5.21
N PRO A 104 -11.94 -5.60 -5.18
CA PRO A 104 -10.98 -6.10 -6.17
C PRO A 104 -10.96 -7.63 -6.20
N ARG A 105 -11.00 -8.18 -7.40
CA ARG A 105 -10.99 -9.62 -7.62
C ARG A 105 -9.69 -10.07 -8.27
N LYS A 106 -9.30 -11.30 -7.96
CA LYS A 106 -8.21 -12.00 -8.65
C LYS A 106 -8.66 -12.44 -10.04
N LYS A 107 -7.74 -12.98 -10.83
CA LYS A 107 -8.02 -13.52 -12.17
C LYS A 107 -9.05 -14.67 -12.15
N ASP A 108 -9.13 -15.42 -11.06
CA ASP A 108 -10.09 -16.52 -10.85
C ASP A 108 -11.49 -16.04 -10.39
N GLY A 109 -11.70 -14.71 -10.30
CA GLY A 109 -12.97 -14.10 -9.89
C GLY A 109 -13.16 -14.01 -8.36
N THR A 110 -12.28 -14.58 -7.55
CA THR A 110 -12.36 -14.49 -6.09
C THR A 110 -11.88 -13.12 -5.58
N VAL A 111 -12.42 -12.65 -4.45
CA VAL A 111 -11.97 -11.41 -3.82
C VAL A 111 -10.51 -11.55 -3.36
N ASN A 112 -9.69 -10.53 -3.58
CA ASN A 112 -8.32 -10.51 -3.07
C ASN A 112 -8.29 -10.19 -1.56
N THR A 113 -8.70 -11.18 -0.77
CA THR A 113 -8.85 -11.05 0.68
C THR A 113 -7.53 -10.84 1.42
N TYR A 114 -6.42 -11.33 0.88
CA TYR A 114 -5.10 -11.16 1.51
C TYR A 114 -4.64 -9.71 1.48
N SER A 115 -4.69 -9.05 0.32
CA SER A 115 -4.31 -7.64 0.19
C SER A 115 -5.23 -6.71 1.01
N LEU A 116 -6.54 -7.03 1.05
CA LEU A 116 -7.48 -6.32 1.91
C LEU A 116 -7.21 -6.58 3.39
N GLY A 117 -6.78 -7.78 3.75
CA GLY A 117 -6.39 -8.14 5.12
C GLY A 117 -5.17 -7.36 5.61
N ILE A 118 -4.15 -7.20 4.77
CA ILE A 118 -3.01 -6.32 5.06
C ILE A 118 -3.49 -4.89 5.33
N ALA A 119 -4.34 -4.37 4.44
CA ALA A 119 -4.90 -3.04 4.60
C ALA A 119 -5.75 -2.91 5.88
N ALA A 120 -6.56 -3.93 6.22
CA ALA A 120 -7.40 -3.94 7.42
C ALA A 120 -6.58 -3.85 8.72
N ILE A 121 -5.40 -4.48 8.77
CA ILE A 121 -4.48 -4.38 9.92
C ILE A 121 -4.06 -2.93 10.17
N HIS A 122 -3.86 -2.15 9.11
CA HIS A 122 -3.33 -0.78 9.19
C HIS A 122 -4.39 0.32 9.04
N ALA A 123 -5.63 -0.02 8.64
CA ALA A 123 -6.71 0.93 8.35
C ALA A 123 -7.07 1.86 9.54
N HIS A 124 -6.80 1.43 10.78
CA HIS A 124 -7.02 2.25 11.98
C HIS A 124 -6.13 3.51 12.03
N ARG A 125 -5.03 3.54 11.24
CA ARG A 125 -4.10 4.66 11.19
C ARG A 125 -4.60 5.83 10.34
N TYR A 126 -5.68 5.62 9.58
CA TYR A 126 -6.21 6.55 8.60
C TYR A 126 -7.69 6.85 8.86
N GLU A 127 -8.11 8.07 8.53
CA GLU A 127 -9.52 8.41 8.42
C GLU A 127 -10.03 8.21 6.98
N LEU A 128 -11.34 7.97 6.81
CA LEU A 128 -11.94 7.80 5.47
C LEU A 128 -11.71 9.02 4.57
N SER A 129 -11.79 10.22 5.15
CA SER A 129 -11.56 11.48 4.43
C SER A 129 -10.11 11.60 3.94
N GLU A 130 -9.14 11.16 4.75
CA GLU A 130 -7.71 11.16 4.36
C GLU A 130 -7.46 10.22 3.18
N LEU A 131 -8.05 9.02 3.22
CA LEU A 131 -7.88 8.02 2.16
C LEU A 131 -8.55 8.42 0.85
N ARG A 132 -9.73 9.07 0.91
CA ARG A 132 -10.38 9.67 -0.26
C ARG A 132 -9.51 10.75 -0.88
N ALA A 133 -9.04 11.70 -0.06
CA ALA A 133 -8.14 12.74 -0.52
C ALA A 133 -6.80 12.17 -1.04
N GLY A 134 -6.34 11.03 -0.50
CA GLY A 134 -5.19 10.28 -1.01
C GLY A 134 -5.41 9.76 -2.42
N LEU A 135 -6.60 9.20 -2.73
CA LEU A 135 -6.93 8.75 -4.09
C LEU A 135 -7.06 9.92 -5.07
N GLU A 136 -7.66 11.03 -4.66
CA GLU A 136 -7.70 12.26 -5.47
C GLU A 136 -6.29 12.78 -5.75
N ALA A 137 -5.40 12.72 -4.76
CA ALA A 137 -3.99 13.09 -4.94
C ALA A 137 -3.26 12.14 -5.91
N CYS A 138 -3.57 10.83 -5.89
CA CYS A 138 -3.06 9.88 -6.87
C CYS A 138 -3.50 10.23 -8.30
N LEU A 139 -4.76 10.63 -8.48
CA LEU A 139 -5.26 11.07 -9.78
C LEU A 139 -4.52 12.33 -10.25
N ALA A 140 -4.36 13.32 -9.38
CA ALA A 140 -3.62 14.54 -9.69
C ALA A 140 -2.16 14.25 -10.06
N ALA A 141 -1.49 13.37 -9.31
CA ALA A 141 -0.12 12.94 -9.62
C ALA A 141 -0.03 12.23 -10.98
N ASN A 142 -0.99 11.34 -11.30
CA ASN A 142 -1.03 10.69 -12.60
C ASN A 142 -1.15 11.71 -13.75
N ILE A 143 -2.01 12.72 -13.61
CA ILE A 143 -2.14 13.79 -14.59
C ILE A 143 -0.82 14.55 -14.72
N GLN A 144 -0.18 14.92 -13.62
CA GLN A 144 1.11 15.63 -13.64
C GLN A 144 2.20 14.83 -14.33
N LEU A 145 2.32 13.52 -14.04
CA LEU A 145 3.32 12.63 -14.64
C LEU A 145 3.16 12.50 -16.17
N VAL A 146 1.93 12.61 -16.67
CA VAL A 146 1.62 12.43 -18.10
C VAL A 146 1.65 13.76 -18.88
N THR A 147 1.25 14.87 -18.24
CA THR A 147 1.01 16.14 -18.93
C THR A 147 2.05 17.21 -18.70
N THR A 148 2.95 17.03 -17.74
CA THR A 148 3.96 18.03 -17.40
C THR A 148 5.37 17.47 -17.53
N GLN A 149 6.37 18.37 -17.52
CA GLN A 149 7.79 18.02 -17.48
C GLN A 149 8.37 18.12 -16.07
N LEU A 150 7.53 18.02 -15.04
CA LEU A 150 7.99 17.99 -13.65
C LEU A 150 8.83 16.76 -13.41
N ASP A 151 9.79 16.89 -12.50
CA ASP A 151 10.57 15.74 -12.05
C ASP A 151 9.66 14.69 -11.43
N HIS A 152 9.70 13.50 -12.00
CA HIS A 152 8.83 12.39 -11.61
C HIS A 152 9.07 11.93 -10.16
N GLU A 153 10.31 11.98 -9.69
CA GLU A 153 10.66 11.67 -8.30
C GLU A 153 10.02 12.68 -7.35
N VAL A 154 10.08 13.97 -7.69
CA VAL A 154 9.46 15.06 -6.90
C VAL A 154 7.93 14.87 -6.84
N VAL A 155 7.28 14.55 -7.98
CA VAL A 155 5.82 14.32 -8.01
C VAL A 155 5.43 13.17 -7.09
N LEU A 156 6.13 12.02 -7.15
CA LEU A 156 5.81 10.87 -6.30
C LEU A 156 6.17 11.10 -4.84
N SER A 157 7.28 11.78 -4.55
CA SER A 157 7.67 12.11 -3.18
C SER A 157 6.64 13.01 -2.52
N GLN A 158 6.17 14.05 -3.21
CA GLN A 158 5.09 14.93 -2.72
C GLN A 158 3.78 14.15 -2.51
N LEU A 159 3.43 13.23 -3.42
CA LEU A 159 2.27 12.37 -3.26
C LEU A 159 2.38 11.51 -2.00
N ILE A 160 3.52 10.85 -1.77
CA ILE A 160 3.77 10.01 -0.59
C ILE A 160 3.64 10.84 0.69
N VAL A 161 4.26 12.02 0.74
CA VAL A 161 4.13 12.95 1.88
C VAL A 161 2.66 13.27 2.12
N ARG A 162 1.90 13.62 1.09
CA ARG A 162 0.48 13.98 1.19
C ARG A 162 -0.40 12.83 1.69
N ILE A 163 -0.08 11.57 1.33
CA ILE A 163 -0.82 10.40 1.80
C ILE A 163 -0.47 10.07 3.25
N VAL A 164 0.82 10.10 3.59
CA VAL A 164 1.34 9.59 4.86
C VAL A 164 1.27 10.62 5.99
N ALA A 165 1.43 11.93 5.70
CA ALA A 165 1.36 12.96 6.72
C ALA A 165 -0.04 13.01 7.35
N LYS A 166 -0.09 13.04 8.69
CA LYS A 166 -1.35 13.33 9.40
C LYS A 166 -1.78 14.75 9.06
N ARG A 167 -3.02 14.92 8.66
CA ARG A 167 -3.62 16.25 8.65
C ARG A 167 -3.87 16.64 10.11
N GLU A 168 -3.22 17.68 10.55
CA GLU A 168 -3.62 18.39 11.76
C GLU A 168 -5.00 18.98 11.47
N GLY A 169 -6.01 18.50 12.19
CA GLY A 169 -7.38 18.97 12.11
C GLY A 169 -7.57 20.31 12.83
#